data_d2c5c658b40a696171fd315c1a0bcfde
#
_entry.id   d2c5c658b40a696171fd315c1a0bcfde
#
_cell.length_a   1.000
_cell.length_b   1.000
_cell.length_c   1.000
_cell.angle_alpha   90.00
_cell.angle_beta   90.00
_cell.angle_gamma   90.00
#
_symmetry.space_group_name_H-M   'P 1'
#
loop_
_entity.id
_entity.type
_entity.pdbx_description
1 polymer ?
#
loop_
_entity_poly.entity_id
_entity_poly.type
_entity_poly.pdbx_seq_one_letter_code
_entity_poly.pdbx_strand_id
1 'polypeptide(L)'
;MYKRQDFNKNNSFHRILWDHAIDPKSKGFIKLKESSKIKKVIICSGKVYFDLLDAREKLLRNDVVFFRIEQLYPFPAKALFNELKPYAKNAEFFWCQEEPKNMGAWFSVRDYIQWTLDTLKAKNNKISYIGRSPDATPATGYAQRHNSQQQEIINKVFK
;
A
#
# COMPACT_ATOMS: atom_id res chain seq x y z
N MET A 1 -10.31 -7.04 -0.62
CA MET A 1 -11.22 -7.83 0.22
C MET A 1 -11.37 -9.19 -0.41
N TYR A 2 -11.20 -10.29 0.34
CA TYR A 2 -11.40 -11.63 -0.17
C TYR A 2 -12.87 -11.82 -0.54
N LYS A 3 -13.14 -12.42 -1.68
CA LYS A 3 -14.49 -12.81 -2.11
C LYS A 3 -14.79 -14.22 -1.57
N ARG A 4 -16.07 -14.57 -1.45
CA ARG A 4 -16.51 -15.88 -0.95
C ARG A 4 -15.88 -17.06 -1.70
N GLN A 5 -15.64 -16.91 -3.00
CA GLN A 5 -14.95 -17.90 -3.84
C GLN A 5 -13.46 -18.10 -3.51
N ASP A 6 -12.84 -17.13 -2.84
CA ASP A 6 -11.42 -17.21 -2.46
C ASP A 6 -11.19 -18.20 -1.30
N PHE A 7 -12.26 -18.68 -0.67
CA PHE A 7 -12.26 -19.70 0.39
C PHE A 7 -12.55 -21.12 -0.11
N ASN A 8 -12.57 -21.33 -1.43
CA ASN A 8 -12.78 -22.65 -2.02
C ASN A 8 -11.51 -23.51 -1.98
N LYS A 9 -11.68 -24.86 -2.08
CA LYS A 9 -10.62 -25.88 -1.92
C LYS A 9 -9.33 -25.68 -2.71
N ASN A 10 -9.32 -24.89 -3.77
CA ASN A 10 -8.16 -24.68 -4.65
C ASN A 10 -7.53 -23.29 -4.49
N ASN A 11 -7.94 -22.49 -3.51
CA ASN A 11 -7.41 -21.16 -3.26
C ASN A 11 -6.58 -21.16 -1.97
N SER A 12 -5.46 -20.44 -1.98
CA SER A 12 -4.60 -20.23 -0.83
C SER A 12 -4.72 -18.79 -0.32
N PHE A 13 -4.41 -18.62 0.96
CA PHE A 13 -4.29 -17.29 1.54
C PHE A 13 -3.11 -16.53 0.90
N HIS A 14 -3.40 -15.36 0.32
CA HIS A 14 -2.40 -14.48 -0.24
C HIS A 14 -1.92 -13.50 0.84
N ARG A 15 -0.64 -13.60 1.21
CA ARG A 15 -0.01 -12.75 2.23
C ARG A 15 0.10 -11.30 1.80
N ILE A 16 0.22 -11.10 0.48
CA ILE A 16 0.26 -9.80 -0.18
C ILE A 16 -0.72 -9.88 -1.36
N LEU A 17 -1.59 -8.90 -1.47
CA LEU A 17 -2.48 -8.73 -2.60
C LEU A 17 -1.94 -7.66 -3.52
N TRP A 18 -1.99 -7.95 -4.81
CA TRP A 18 -1.54 -7.05 -5.86
C TRP A 18 -2.56 -5.93 -6.11
N ASP A 19 -2.05 -4.89 -6.70
CA ASP A 19 -2.87 -3.83 -7.29
C ASP A 19 -3.83 -4.43 -8.35
N HIS A 20 -5.09 -4.01 -8.31
CA HIS A 20 -6.07 -4.46 -9.32
C HIS A 20 -5.64 -4.13 -10.75
N ALA A 21 -4.84 -3.08 -10.96
CA ALA A 21 -4.35 -2.71 -12.29
C ALA A 21 -3.25 -3.63 -12.83
N ILE A 22 -2.61 -4.45 -11.98
CA ILE A 22 -1.61 -5.45 -12.39
C ILE A 22 -2.09 -6.88 -12.19
N ASP A 23 -3.22 -7.09 -11.51
CA ASP A 23 -3.82 -8.42 -11.35
C ASP A 23 -4.46 -8.87 -12.68
N PRO A 24 -3.99 -9.97 -13.29
CA PRO A 24 -4.54 -10.46 -14.56
C PRO A 24 -6.03 -10.81 -14.51
N LYS A 25 -6.55 -11.07 -13.32
CA LYS A 25 -7.98 -11.39 -13.10
C LYS A 25 -8.87 -10.16 -12.98
N SER A 26 -8.28 -8.99 -12.80
CA SER A 26 -9.00 -7.72 -12.68
C SER A 26 -9.13 -7.04 -14.03
N LYS A 27 -10.29 -6.41 -14.27
CA LYS A 27 -10.59 -5.66 -15.51
C LYS A 27 -11.14 -4.28 -15.16
N GLY A 28 -11.01 -3.34 -16.09
CA GLY A 28 -11.63 -2.02 -15.95
C GLY A 28 -10.80 -0.99 -15.17
N PHE A 29 -9.54 -1.29 -14.87
CA PHE A 29 -8.61 -0.36 -14.22
C PHE A 29 -7.67 0.29 -15.25
N ILE A 30 -7.09 1.45 -14.87
CA ILE A 30 -6.12 2.14 -15.72
C ILE A 30 -4.91 1.24 -15.99
N LYS A 31 -4.35 1.37 -17.18
CA LYS A 31 -3.08 0.68 -17.52
C LYS A 31 -1.92 1.43 -16.87
N LEU A 32 -1.25 0.79 -15.91
CA LEU A 32 -0.04 1.33 -15.29
C LEU A 32 1.10 1.42 -16.30
N LYS A 33 2.03 2.32 -16.04
CA LYS A 33 3.31 2.37 -16.73
C LYS A 33 4.11 1.10 -16.47
N GLU A 34 5.11 0.83 -17.32
CA GLU A 34 6.11 -0.19 -17.05
C GLU A 34 6.77 0.03 -15.69
N SER A 35 7.14 -1.06 -15.01
CA SER A 35 7.71 -0.99 -13.67
C SER A 35 8.92 -0.06 -13.55
N SER A 36 9.71 0.06 -14.61
CA SER A 36 10.83 1.01 -14.72
C SER A 36 10.41 2.48 -14.71
N LYS A 37 9.14 2.78 -14.97
CA LYS A 37 8.58 4.14 -15.03
C LYS A 37 7.62 4.44 -13.87
N ILE A 38 7.41 3.49 -12.97
CA ILE A 38 6.65 3.70 -11.73
C ILE A 38 7.47 4.58 -10.80
N LYS A 39 6.87 5.65 -10.29
CA LYS A 39 7.53 6.63 -9.41
C LYS A 39 7.33 6.31 -7.92
N LYS A 40 6.15 5.82 -7.57
CA LYS A 40 5.80 5.51 -6.18
C LYS A 40 5.24 4.12 -6.03
N VAL A 41 5.69 3.44 -4.99
CA VAL A 41 5.14 2.19 -4.50
C VAL A 41 4.52 2.46 -3.14
N ILE A 42 3.22 2.25 -3.02
CA ILE A 42 2.48 2.43 -1.78
C ILE A 42 2.16 1.05 -1.22
N ILE A 43 2.65 0.80 -0.02
CA ILE A 43 2.39 -0.42 0.73
C ILE A 43 1.37 -0.05 1.81
N CYS A 44 0.29 -0.80 1.92
CA CYS A 44 -0.78 -0.52 2.88
C CYS A 44 -1.39 -1.82 3.42
N SER A 45 -2.34 -1.72 4.32
CA SER A 45 -3.17 -2.82 4.80
C SER A 45 -4.61 -2.36 4.94
N GLY A 46 -5.57 -3.26 4.72
CA GLY A 46 -6.98 -2.99 4.96
C GLY A 46 -7.66 -2.09 3.93
N LYS A 47 -8.66 -1.33 4.41
CA LYS A 47 -9.64 -0.60 3.60
C LYS A 47 -9.05 0.60 2.84
N VAL A 48 -8.03 1.25 3.38
CA VAL A 48 -7.41 2.44 2.76
C VAL A 48 -6.98 2.18 1.30
N TYR A 49 -6.68 0.95 0.97
CA TYR A 49 -6.37 0.53 -0.39
C TYR A 49 -7.46 0.94 -1.40
N PHE A 50 -8.73 0.77 -1.04
CA PHE A 50 -9.84 1.07 -1.96
C PHE A 50 -10.02 2.57 -2.16
N ASP A 51 -9.83 3.36 -1.11
CA ASP A 51 -9.90 4.83 -1.20
C ASP A 51 -8.74 5.37 -2.09
N LEU A 52 -7.55 4.75 -1.98
CA LEU A 52 -6.41 5.07 -2.84
C LEU A 52 -6.64 4.64 -4.28
N LEU A 53 -7.23 3.46 -4.49
CA LEU A 53 -7.55 2.95 -5.81
C LEU A 53 -8.53 3.87 -6.54
N ASP A 54 -9.64 4.22 -5.89
CA ASP A 54 -10.64 5.15 -6.44
C ASP A 54 -10.04 6.51 -6.78
N ALA A 55 -9.18 7.05 -5.91
CA ALA A 55 -8.52 8.32 -6.16
C ALA A 55 -7.54 8.23 -7.34
N ARG A 56 -6.77 7.14 -7.45
CA ARG A 56 -5.87 6.92 -8.58
C ARG A 56 -6.60 6.89 -9.91
N GLU A 57 -7.70 6.14 -9.98
CA GLU A 57 -8.53 6.05 -11.20
C GLU A 57 -9.10 7.41 -11.58
N LYS A 58 -9.62 8.18 -10.63
CA LYS A 58 -10.14 9.54 -10.86
C LYS A 58 -9.07 10.53 -11.32
N LEU A 59 -7.86 10.42 -10.76
CA LEU A 59 -6.71 11.29 -11.10
C LEU A 59 -5.93 10.82 -12.32
N LEU A 60 -6.29 9.67 -12.91
CA LEU A 60 -5.60 9.03 -14.02
C LEU A 60 -4.08 8.86 -13.79
N ARG A 61 -3.68 8.59 -12.51
CA ARG A 61 -2.27 8.44 -12.12
C ARG A 61 -1.79 7.03 -12.41
N ASN A 62 -1.04 6.86 -13.48
CA ASN A 62 -0.53 5.57 -13.96
C ASN A 62 0.93 5.27 -13.56
N ASP A 63 1.49 6.10 -12.69
CA ASP A 63 2.87 6.02 -12.19
C ASP A 63 2.98 5.64 -10.70
N VAL A 64 1.86 5.23 -10.10
CA VAL A 64 1.75 4.79 -8.70
C VAL A 64 1.17 3.38 -8.66
N VAL A 65 1.81 2.48 -7.95
CA VAL A 65 1.38 1.08 -7.75
C VAL A 65 1.14 0.81 -6.27
N PHE A 66 0.20 -0.07 -5.98
CA PHE A 66 -0.20 -0.44 -4.63
C PHE A 66 0.10 -1.91 -4.33
N PHE A 67 0.56 -2.19 -3.11
CA PHE A 67 0.63 -3.53 -2.54
C PHE A 67 -0.06 -3.55 -1.20
N ARG A 68 -0.98 -4.49 -1.01
CA ARG A 68 -1.73 -4.65 0.22
C ARG A 68 -1.24 -5.85 1.00
N ILE A 69 -0.63 -5.61 2.17
CA ILE A 69 -0.18 -6.67 3.06
C ILE A 69 -1.37 -7.15 3.88
N GLU A 70 -1.73 -8.42 3.72
CA GLU A 70 -2.82 -9.07 4.44
C GLU A 70 -2.32 -9.88 5.65
N GLN A 71 -1.05 -10.27 5.64
CA GLN A 71 -0.39 -10.94 6.77
C GLN A 71 0.66 -10.02 7.38
N LEU A 72 0.35 -9.44 8.55
CA LEU A 72 1.30 -8.57 9.26
C LEU A 72 2.30 -9.37 10.10
N TYR A 73 1.91 -10.56 10.57
CA TYR A 73 2.78 -11.46 11.32
C TYR A 73 2.45 -12.95 11.05
N PRO A 74 3.46 -13.82 10.86
CA PRO A 74 4.84 -13.48 10.56
C PRO A 74 4.94 -12.62 9.29
N PHE A 75 5.82 -11.61 9.31
CA PHE A 75 5.92 -10.67 8.18
C PHE A 75 6.39 -11.36 6.90
N PRO A 76 5.74 -11.18 5.74
CA PRO A 76 6.02 -11.90 4.51
C PRO A 76 7.19 -11.28 3.73
N ALA A 77 8.36 -11.11 4.36
CA ALA A 77 9.51 -10.40 3.79
C ALA A 77 9.97 -10.94 2.44
N LYS A 78 10.05 -12.28 2.29
CA LYS A 78 10.43 -12.91 1.01
C LYS A 78 9.44 -12.63 -0.11
N ALA A 79 8.14 -12.66 0.19
CA ALA A 79 7.11 -12.32 -0.79
C ALA A 79 7.21 -10.84 -1.18
N LEU A 80 7.32 -9.95 -0.18
CA LEU A 80 7.47 -8.51 -0.42
C LEU A 80 8.74 -8.20 -1.24
N PHE A 81 9.85 -8.85 -0.95
CA PHE A 81 11.09 -8.71 -1.72
C PHE A 81 10.87 -8.98 -3.22
N ASN A 82 10.17 -10.08 -3.55
CA ASN A 82 9.91 -10.44 -4.93
C ASN A 82 9.01 -9.41 -5.63
N GLU A 83 7.97 -8.91 -4.93
CA GLU A 83 7.04 -7.93 -5.46
C GLU A 83 7.69 -6.55 -5.68
N LEU A 84 8.60 -6.13 -4.79
CA LEU A 84 9.24 -4.82 -4.88
C LEU A 84 10.43 -4.79 -5.86
N LYS A 85 11.02 -5.94 -6.18
CA LYS A 85 12.21 -6.05 -7.04
C LYS A 85 12.11 -5.29 -8.37
N PRO A 86 10.99 -5.30 -9.12
CA PRO A 86 10.87 -4.57 -10.38
C PRO A 86 10.96 -3.04 -10.22
N TYR A 87 10.69 -2.51 -9.03
CA TYR A 87 10.60 -1.07 -8.74
C TYR A 87 11.86 -0.52 -8.04
N ALA A 88 12.77 -1.39 -7.61
CA ALA A 88 13.89 -1.03 -6.75
C ALA A 88 14.83 0.05 -7.33
N LYS A 89 14.91 0.17 -8.66
CA LYS A 89 15.85 1.10 -9.32
C LYS A 89 15.35 2.53 -9.45
N ASN A 90 14.04 2.76 -9.28
CA ASN A 90 13.44 4.06 -9.68
C ASN A 90 12.36 4.58 -8.74
N ALA A 91 11.63 3.72 -8.05
CA ALA A 91 10.49 4.15 -7.25
C ALA A 91 10.88 4.63 -5.85
N GLU A 92 10.04 5.47 -5.27
CA GLU A 92 10.02 5.79 -3.85
C GLU A 92 9.02 4.88 -3.14
N PHE A 93 9.29 4.53 -1.88
CA PHE A 93 8.51 3.55 -1.13
C PHE A 93 7.83 4.19 0.08
N PHE A 94 6.54 3.93 0.21
CA PHE A 94 5.72 4.49 1.29
C PHE A 94 4.88 3.41 1.95
N TRP A 95 4.80 3.47 3.28
CA TRP A 95 3.73 2.82 4.03
C TRP A 95 2.58 3.79 4.19
N CYS A 96 1.37 3.38 3.82
CA CYS A 96 0.16 4.19 3.97
C CYS A 96 -0.85 3.49 4.89
N GLN A 97 -1.34 4.19 5.89
CA GLN A 97 -2.41 3.70 6.78
C GLN A 97 -3.35 4.84 7.16
N GLU A 98 -4.59 4.50 7.53
CA GLU A 98 -5.59 5.47 7.99
C GLU A 98 -5.58 5.68 9.50
N GLU A 99 -4.99 4.78 10.28
CA GLU A 99 -4.80 4.94 11.71
C GLU A 99 -3.75 6.02 12.01
N PRO A 100 -3.80 6.64 13.21
CA PRO A 100 -2.74 7.54 13.67
C PRO A 100 -1.36 6.89 13.65
N LYS A 101 -0.30 7.68 13.47
CA LYS A 101 1.07 7.16 13.32
C LYS A 101 1.54 6.30 14.48
N ASN A 102 1.07 6.59 15.70
CA ASN A 102 1.39 5.82 16.91
C ASN A 102 0.52 4.57 17.08
N MET A 103 -0.38 4.32 16.15
CA MET A 103 -1.28 3.16 16.13
C MET A 103 -1.19 2.44 14.78
N GLY A 104 -2.00 1.39 14.57
CA GLY A 104 -1.95 0.60 13.36
C GLY A 104 -0.65 -0.17 13.21
N ALA A 105 -0.29 -0.51 11.97
CA ALA A 105 0.79 -1.44 11.70
C ALA A 105 2.17 -0.78 11.50
N TRP A 106 2.26 0.55 11.37
CA TRP A 106 3.50 1.25 11.01
C TRP A 106 4.72 0.78 11.82
N PHE A 107 4.63 0.81 13.15
CA PHE A 107 5.77 0.45 14.01
C PHE A 107 6.10 -1.04 13.99
N SER A 108 5.13 -1.88 13.63
CA SER A 108 5.34 -3.32 13.52
C SER A 108 5.97 -3.74 12.19
N VAL A 109 5.73 -2.98 11.09
CA VAL A 109 6.14 -3.39 9.74
C VAL A 109 7.32 -2.60 9.18
N ARG A 110 7.57 -1.37 9.66
CA ARG A 110 8.55 -0.45 9.06
C ARG A 110 9.95 -1.06 8.96
N ASP A 111 10.41 -1.72 10.02
CA ASP A 111 11.77 -2.25 10.09
C ASP A 111 11.94 -3.47 9.15
N TYR A 112 10.89 -4.28 8.98
CA TYR A 112 10.88 -5.37 8.01
C TYR A 112 10.85 -4.86 6.56
N ILE A 113 10.07 -3.81 6.30
CA ILE A 113 10.04 -3.19 4.97
C ILE A 113 11.39 -2.54 4.68
N GLN A 114 11.96 -1.80 5.66
CA GLN A 114 13.27 -1.18 5.52
C GLN A 114 14.34 -2.22 5.22
N TRP A 115 14.40 -3.31 6.00
CA TRP A 115 15.31 -4.43 5.74
C TRP A 115 15.13 -5.02 4.34
N THR A 116 13.89 -5.12 3.85
CA THR A 116 13.61 -5.61 2.50
C THR A 116 14.18 -4.66 1.44
N LEU A 117 14.02 -3.36 1.60
CA LEU A 117 14.57 -2.35 0.67
C LEU A 117 16.10 -2.34 0.66
N ASP A 118 16.73 -2.47 1.84
CA ASP A 118 18.19 -2.55 1.97
C ASP A 118 18.73 -3.81 1.30
N THR A 119 18.05 -4.95 1.49
CA THR A 119 18.42 -6.23 0.84
C THR A 119 18.26 -6.16 -0.68
N LEU A 120 17.26 -5.43 -1.18
CA LEU A 120 17.05 -5.16 -2.61
C LEU A 120 18.10 -4.20 -3.17
N LYS A 121 18.88 -3.51 -2.34
CA LYS A 121 19.74 -2.39 -2.72
C LYS A 121 18.97 -1.35 -3.52
N ALA A 122 17.75 -1.02 -3.05
CA ALA A 122 16.89 -0.08 -3.70
C ALA A 122 17.58 1.30 -3.80
N LYS A 123 17.43 1.99 -4.92
CA LYS A 123 18.03 3.33 -5.12
C LYS A 123 17.48 4.33 -4.08
N ASN A 124 16.18 4.31 -3.87
CA ASN A 124 15.49 5.06 -2.80
C ASN A 124 15.17 4.06 -1.68
N ASN A 125 16.16 3.72 -0.88
CA ASN A 125 16.06 2.63 0.10
C ASN A 125 15.40 3.03 1.43
N LYS A 126 14.78 4.20 1.51
CA LYS A 126 14.12 4.67 2.73
C LYS A 126 12.60 4.49 2.60
N ILE A 127 12.02 3.71 3.54
CA ILE A 127 10.56 3.66 3.68
C ILE A 127 10.06 4.94 4.35
N SER A 128 9.08 5.60 3.74
CA SER A 128 8.44 6.80 4.27
C SER A 128 7.02 6.51 4.73
N TYR A 129 6.51 7.32 5.66
CA TYR A 129 5.18 7.18 6.22
C TYR A 129 4.20 8.18 5.59
N ILE A 130 3.04 7.69 5.18
CA ILE A 130 1.86 8.49 4.83
C ILE A 130 0.70 8.04 5.71
N GLY A 131 0.09 8.95 6.43
CA GLY A 131 -1.04 8.68 7.33
C GLY A 131 -1.35 9.87 8.20
N ARG A 132 -2.18 9.66 9.19
CA ARG A 132 -2.53 10.66 10.20
C ARG A 132 -1.36 10.91 11.14
N SER A 133 -1.32 12.11 11.72
CA SER A 133 -0.41 12.44 12.82
C SER A 133 -0.69 11.56 14.05
N PRO A 134 0.25 11.43 14.99
CA PRO A 134 -0.04 10.78 16.27
C PRO A 134 -1.26 11.41 16.95
N ASP A 135 -2.10 10.56 17.53
CA ASP A 135 -3.31 10.99 18.26
C ASP A 135 -3.48 10.11 19.51
N ALA A 136 -4.17 10.62 20.52
CA ALA A 136 -4.53 9.87 21.72
C ALA A 136 -5.70 8.90 21.47
N THR A 137 -6.49 9.14 20.41
CA THR A 137 -7.65 8.34 20.04
C THR A 137 -7.43 7.60 18.71
N PRO A 138 -7.91 6.35 18.57
CA PRO A 138 -7.71 5.57 17.34
C PRO A 138 -8.50 6.10 16.15
N ALA A 139 -9.58 6.85 16.40
CA ALA A 139 -10.45 7.41 15.36
C ALA A 139 -11.00 8.76 15.77
N THR A 140 -11.31 9.60 14.78
CA THR A 140 -11.95 10.91 15.01
C THR A 140 -13.44 10.74 15.26
N GLY A 141 -13.97 11.37 16.32
CA GLY A 141 -15.39 11.32 16.67
C GLY A 141 -16.29 12.13 15.72
N TYR A 142 -15.74 13.01 14.87
CA TYR A 142 -16.49 13.88 13.97
C TYR A 142 -16.27 13.47 12.51
N ALA A 143 -17.36 13.22 11.78
CA ALA A 143 -17.31 12.81 10.37
C ALA A 143 -16.57 13.81 9.47
N GLN A 144 -16.78 15.11 9.69
CA GLN A 144 -16.11 16.16 8.92
C GLN A 144 -14.59 16.10 9.08
N ARG A 145 -14.09 15.94 10.32
CA ARG A 145 -12.67 15.80 10.62
C ARG A 145 -12.10 14.51 10.01
N HIS A 146 -12.85 13.41 10.10
CA HIS A 146 -12.49 12.15 9.47
C HIS A 146 -12.28 12.31 7.96
N ASN A 147 -13.27 12.90 7.28
CA ASN A 147 -13.20 13.08 5.83
C ASN A 147 -12.05 13.99 5.40
N SER A 148 -11.82 15.08 6.13
CA SER A 148 -10.68 15.97 5.88
C SER A 148 -9.34 15.24 6.01
N GLN A 149 -9.14 14.50 7.08
CA GLN A 149 -7.91 13.73 7.29
C GLN A 149 -7.72 12.62 6.26
N GLN A 150 -8.82 11.96 5.84
CA GLN A 150 -8.76 10.95 4.77
C GLN A 150 -8.35 11.57 3.44
N GLN A 151 -8.90 12.75 3.11
CA GLN A 151 -8.52 13.47 1.91
C GLN A 151 -7.04 13.94 1.96
N GLU A 152 -6.53 14.33 3.13
CA GLU A 152 -5.12 14.67 3.31
C GLU A 152 -4.19 13.49 3.03
N ILE A 153 -4.56 12.28 3.47
CA ILE A 153 -3.79 11.06 3.18
C ILE A 153 -3.73 10.83 1.67
N ILE A 154 -4.88 10.88 1.00
CA ILE A 154 -4.99 10.72 -0.44
C ILE A 154 -4.12 11.76 -1.16
N ASN A 155 -4.25 13.03 -0.79
CA ASN A 155 -3.47 14.12 -1.39
C ASN A 155 -1.95 13.91 -1.22
N LYS A 156 -1.49 13.40 -0.05
CA LYS A 156 -0.06 13.10 0.19
C LYS A 156 0.46 11.96 -0.71
N VAL A 157 -0.38 10.96 -1.00
CA VAL A 157 0.00 9.85 -1.89
C VAL A 157 0.21 10.34 -3.32
N PHE A 158 -0.64 11.24 -3.81
CA PHE A 158 -0.64 11.68 -5.21
C PHE A 158 0.09 13.02 -5.48
N LYS A 159 0.59 13.65 -4.45
CA LYS A 159 1.46 14.80 -4.56
C LYS A 159 2.84 14.40 -5.08
#